data_412e4bf48045e04db0d5708235f90a40
#
_entry.id   412e4bf48045e04db0d5708235f90a40
#
_cell.length_a   1.000
_cell.length_b   1.000
_cell.length_c   1.000
_cell.angle_alpha   90.00
_cell.angle_beta   90.00
_cell.angle_gamma   90.00
#
_symmetry.space_group_name_H-M   'P 1'
#
loop_
_entity.id
_entity.type
_entity.pdbx_description
1 polymer ?
#
loop_
_entity_poly.entity_id
_entity_poly.type
_entity_poly.pdbx_seq_one_letter_code
_entity_poly.pdbx_strand_id
1 'polypeptide(L)'
;MRVSTRNTKVVFFVTLGACLVALAVALNVGWIILNWREVAVLILGIVFFLAIIAGLILNTIFLVREIRRNEQHDSFINAVTHELKTPIASIRLYLETLKAREVPPERRREFYDIMLADNDQLLHTVEQVLRAGSLDHRRGYLHKDRLDLADLIRQCTQLARSRYHLDEHSLRYEENLTGERPMVLGDAEELRAVMANLLDNAIKYSFQDVKVSVEVSATDSQEVLVKVCDSGLGIPGDQLKRVFKRFYRVPGRDLTRIKGTGLGLFIVRSVIKKHGGRVRAESAGEGQGSAFIIQLPTT
;
A
#
# COMPACT_ATOMS: atom_id res chain seq x y z
N MET A 1 -17.40 -7.74 -21.23
CA MET A 1 -18.27 -8.91 -21.04
C MET A 1 -17.85 -9.89 -19.93
N ARG A 2 -16.68 -9.75 -19.29
CA ARG A 2 -16.18 -10.64 -18.19
C ARG A 2 -16.65 -10.29 -16.77
N VAL A 3 -17.16 -9.10 -16.51
CA VAL A 3 -17.60 -8.64 -15.17
C VAL A 3 -18.95 -9.27 -14.77
N SER A 4 -19.81 -9.56 -15.75
CA SER A 4 -21.14 -10.16 -15.52
C SER A 4 -21.08 -11.58 -14.96
N THR A 5 -20.14 -12.41 -15.45
CA THR A 5 -20.02 -13.84 -15.03
C THR A 5 -19.48 -14.02 -13.63
N ARG A 6 -18.76 -13.04 -13.10
CA ARG A 6 -18.14 -13.10 -11.75
C ARG A 6 -19.15 -12.77 -10.65
N ASN A 7 -19.95 -11.73 -10.85
CA ASN A 7 -21.07 -11.41 -9.93
C ASN A 7 -22.09 -12.56 -9.88
N THR A 8 -22.33 -13.23 -11.00
CA THR A 8 -23.22 -14.40 -11.08
C THR A 8 -22.71 -15.57 -10.22
N LYS A 9 -21.41 -15.82 -10.20
CA LYS A 9 -20.83 -16.89 -9.35
C LYS A 9 -20.94 -16.56 -7.85
N VAL A 10 -20.68 -15.32 -7.45
CA VAL A 10 -20.83 -14.90 -6.04
C VAL A 10 -22.30 -14.99 -5.61
N VAL A 11 -23.22 -14.50 -6.44
CA VAL A 11 -24.65 -14.61 -6.19
C VAL A 11 -25.07 -16.08 -6.11
N PHE A 12 -24.59 -16.94 -7.00
CA PHE A 12 -24.87 -18.37 -6.97
C PHE A 12 -24.43 -19.04 -5.66
N PHE A 13 -23.20 -18.78 -5.18
CA PHE A 13 -22.72 -19.37 -3.93
C PHE A 13 -23.44 -18.82 -2.69
N VAL A 14 -23.81 -17.53 -2.69
CA VAL A 14 -24.58 -16.94 -1.60
C VAL A 14 -26.02 -17.50 -1.57
N THR A 15 -26.67 -17.63 -2.73
CA THR A 15 -28.01 -18.22 -2.82
C THR A 15 -27.99 -19.71 -2.48
N LEU A 16 -26.98 -20.45 -2.93
CA LEU A 16 -26.81 -21.85 -2.57
C LEU A 16 -26.60 -22.00 -1.05
N GLY A 17 -25.79 -21.16 -0.43
CA GLY A 17 -25.59 -21.15 1.01
C GLY A 17 -26.91 -20.86 1.77
N ALA A 18 -27.68 -19.86 1.33
CA ALA A 18 -28.95 -19.53 1.90
C ALA A 18 -29.96 -20.69 1.77
N CYS A 19 -30.03 -21.35 0.61
CA CYS A 19 -30.87 -22.52 0.39
C CYS A 19 -30.47 -23.71 1.28
N LEU A 20 -29.17 -23.96 1.46
CA LEU A 20 -28.68 -25.02 2.35
C LEU A 20 -29.03 -24.74 3.82
N VAL A 21 -28.91 -23.47 4.26
CA VAL A 21 -29.35 -23.07 5.61
C VAL A 21 -30.85 -23.26 5.77
N ALA A 22 -31.67 -22.84 4.82
CA ALA A 22 -33.12 -23.01 4.87
C ALA A 22 -33.51 -24.49 4.91
N LEU A 23 -32.86 -25.34 4.12
CA LEU A 23 -33.07 -26.79 4.13
C LEU A 23 -32.66 -27.41 5.48
N ALA A 24 -31.50 -27.01 6.03
CA ALA A 24 -31.04 -27.50 7.33
C ALA A 24 -32.00 -27.09 8.46
N VAL A 25 -32.56 -25.87 8.42
CA VAL A 25 -33.59 -25.41 9.36
C VAL A 25 -34.85 -26.26 9.23
N ALA A 26 -35.34 -26.47 8.02
CA ALA A 26 -36.57 -27.27 7.79
C ALA A 26 -36.40 -28.72 8.25
N LEU A 27 -35.25 -29.36 7.97
CA LEU A 27 -34.93 -30.71 8.43
C LEU A 27 -34.85 -30.79 9.97
N ASN A 28 -34.23 -29.79 10.61
CA ASN A 28 -34.09 -29.74 12.05
C ASN A 28 -35.44 -29.57 12.74
N VAL A 29 -36.31 -28.66 12.26
CA VAL A 29 -37.66 -28.46 12.77
C VAL A 29 -38.50 -29.72 12.60
N GLY A 30 -38.45 -30.37 11.42
CA GLY A 30 -39.16 -31.63 11.18
C GLY A 30 -38.69 -32.74 12.12
N TRP A 31 -37.39 -32.84 12.37
CA TRP A 31 -36.79 -33.81 13.27
C TRP A 31 -37.17 -33.57 14.75
N ILE A 32 -37.21 -32.31 15.20
CA ILE A 32 -37.67 -31.91 16.54
C ILE A 32 -39.15 -32.33 16.75
N ILE A 33 -40.02 -32.09 15.76
CA ILE A 33 -41.43 -32.44 15.82
C ILE A 33 -41.60 -33.96 15.92
N LEU A 34 -40.82 -34.75 15.18
CA LEU A 34 -40.89 -36.20 15.17
C LEU A 34 -40.40 -36.84 16.48
N ASN A 35 -39.37 -36.24 17.12
CA ASN A 35 -38.68 -36.81 18.28
C ASN A 35 -38.95 -36.04 19.59
N TRP A 36 -40.05 -35.32 19.69
CA TRP A 36 -40.41 -34.47 20.83
C TRP A 36 -40.31 -35.14 22.22
N ARG A 37 -40.42 -36.49 22.28
CA ARG A 37 -40.40 -37.25 23.55
C ARG A 37 -39.00 -37.69 24.00
N GLU A 38 -37.95 -37.54 23.17
CA GLU A 38 -36.60 -38.01 23.48
C GLU A 38 -35.63 -36.83 23.63
N VAL A 39 -35.50 -36.30 24.84
CA VAL A 39 -34.69 -35.11 25.16
C VAL A 39 -33.23 -35.26 24.73
N ALA A 40 -32.61 -36.42 24.88
CA ALA A 40 -31.22 -36.66 24.52
C ALA A 40 -30.99 -36.53 23.00
N VAL A 41 -31.91 -37.08 22.22
CA VAL A 41 -31.84 -37.03 20.74
C VAL A 41 -32.10 -35.62 20.25
N LEU A 42 -32.97 -34.86 20.94
CA LEU A 42 -33.23 -33.43 20.64
C LEU A 42 -32.00 -32.56 20.89
N ILE A 43 -31.31 -32.76 22.03
CA ILE A 43 -30.07 -32.04 22.35
C ILE A 43 -29.01 -32.34 21.30
N LEU A 44 -28.80 -33.59 20.91
CA LEU A 44 -27.86 -34.00 19.89
C LEU A 44 -28.15 -33.32 18.55
N GLY A 45 -29.41 -33.24 18.15
CA GLY A 45 -29.84 -32.56 16.92
C GLY A 45 -29.55 -31.06 16.94
N ILE A 46 -29.83 -30.40 18.08
CA ILE A 46 -29.50 -28.98 18.23
C ILE A 46 -28.00 -28.73 18.13
N VAL A 47 -27.16 -29.55 18.80
CA VAL A 47 -25.69 -29.42 18.73
C VAL A 47 -25.19 -29.61 17.30
N PHE A 48 -25.71 -30.63 16.60
CA PHE A 48 -25.30 -30.88 15.21
C PHE A 48 -25.72 -29.73 14.26
N PHE A 49 -26.91 -29.18 14.46
CA PHE A 49 -27.41 -28.04 13.72
C PHE A 49 -26.55 -26.78 13.93
N LEU A 50 -26.21 -26.49 15.19
CA LEU A 50 -25.30 -25.38 15.51
C LEU A 50 -23.89 -25.57 14.89
N ALA A 51 -23.39 -26.81 14.88
CA ALA A 51 -22.12 -27.13 14.23
C ALA A 51 -22.14 -26.88 12.71
N ILE A 52 -23.25 -27.26 12.04
CA ILE A 52 -23.48 -26.99 10.62
C ILE A 52 -23.49 -25.47 10.35
N ILE A 53 -24.25 -24.71 11.15
CA ILE A 53 -24.33 -23.25 11.00
C ILE A 53 -22.95 -22.63 11.20
N ALA A 54 -22.20 -23.01 12.23
CA ALA A 54 -20.86 -22.53 12.50
C ALA A 54 -19.92 -22.84 11.31
N GLY A 55 -19.99 -24.07 10.78
CA GLY A 55 -19.23 -24.47 9.59
C GLY A 55 -19.56 -23.63 8.35
N LEU A 56 -20.83 -23.36 8.10
CA LEU A 56 -21.27 -22.51 6.98
C LEU A 56 -20.80 -21.05 7.14
N ILE A 57 -20.88 -20.50 8.36
CA ILE A 57 -20.38 -19.15 8.66
C ILE A 57 -18.86 -19.08 8.42
N LEU A 58 -18.10 -20.02 8.95
CA LEU A 58 -16.65 -20.10 8.75
C LEU A 58 -16.28 -20.24 7.26
N ASN A 59 -16.97 -21.11 6.54
CA ASN A 59 -16.77 -21.28 5.10
C ASN A 59 -17.06 -19.99 4.32
N THR A 60 -18.15 -19.29 4.65
CA THR A 60 -18.51 -18.01 4.02
C THR A 60 -17.46 -16.94 4.31
N ILE A 61 -16.97 -16.85 5.55
CA ILE A 61 -15.90 -15.92 5.93
C ILE A 61 -14.61 -16.24 5.15
N PHE A 62 -14.26 -17.52 5.05
CA PHE A 62 -13.09 -17.97 4.30
C PHE A 62 -13.23 -17.63 2.82
N LEU A 63 -14.37 -17.94 2.20
CA LEU A 63 -14.64 -17.65 0.79
C LEU A 63 -14.58 -16.15 0.47
N VAL A 64 -15.18 -15.31 1.32
CA VAL A 64 -15.15 -13.85 1.17
C VAL A 64 -13.72 -13.32 1.30
N ARG A 65 -12.91 -13.86 2.21
CA ARG A 65 -11.50 -13.50 2.36
C ARG A 65 -10.70 -13.89 1.12
N GLU A 66 -10.91 -15.08 0.59
CA GLU A 66 -10.21 -15.59 -0.59
C GLU A 66 -10.58 -14.79 -1.85
N ILE A 67 -11.86 -14.47 -2.06
CA ILE A 67 -12.32 -13.61 -3.15
C ILE A 67 -11.63 -12.24 -3.07
N ARG A 68 -11.61 -11.61 -1.88
CA ARG A 68 -10.94 -10.31 -1.68
C ARG A 68 -9.44 -10.38 -1.94
N ARG A 69 -8.80 -11.49 -1.55
CA ARG A 69 -7.37 -11.71 -1.80
C ARG A 69 -7.08 -11.81 -3.30
N ASN A 70 -7.89 -12.57 -4.03
CA ASN A 70 -7.77 -12.70 -5.49
C ASN A 70 -8.04 -11.36 -6.20
N GLU A 71 -9.03 -10.58 -5.74
CA GLU A 71 -9.30 -9.24 -6.29
C GLU A 71 -8.12 -8.28 -6.11
N GLN A 72 -7.46 -8.33 -4.97
CA GLN A 72 -6.25 -7.54 -4.72
C GLN A 72 -5.09 -7.99 -5.63
N HIS A 73 -4.96 -9.31 -5.85
CA HIS A 73 -3.93 -9.85 -6.73
C HIS A 73 -4.15 -9.46 -8.20
N ASP A 74 -5.38 -9.58 -8.69
CA ASP A 74 -5.74 -9.18 -10.06
C ASP A 74 -5.55 -7.66 -10.27
N SER A 75 -5.96 -6.86 -9.29
CA SER A 75 -5.74 -5.41 -9.30
C SER A 75 -4.26 -5.04 -9.34
N PHE A 76 -3.41 -5.77 -8.62
CA PHE A 76 -1.97 -5.60 -8.65
C PHE A 76 -1.38 -5.92 -10.02
N ILE A 77 -1.68 -7.10 -10.58
CA ILE A 77 -1.17 -7.50 -11.90
C ILE A 77 -1.54 -6.44 -12.94
N ASN A 78 -2.79 -5.97 -12.91
CA ASN A 78 -3.26 -4.93 -13.82
C ASN A 78 -2.53 -3.60 -13.60
N ALA A 79 -2.32 -3.17 -12.34
CA ALA A 79 -1.63 -1.93 -12.02
C ALA A 79 -0.16 -1.97 -12.45
N VAL A 80 0.58 -3.04 -12.10
CA VAL A 80 1.98 -3.22 -12.50
C VAL A 80 2.11 -3.28 -14.03
N THR A 81 1.25 -4.05 -14.69
CA THR A 81 1.26 -4.15 -16.15
C THR A 81 1.04 -2.79 -16.81
N HIS A 82 0.11 -1.99 -16.28
CA HIS A 82 -0.15 -0.63 -16.77
C HIS A 82 1.04 0.31 -16.53
N GLU A 83 1.62 0.29 -15.32
CA GLU A 83 2.78 1.12 -14.96
C GLU A 83 4.05 0.76 -15.76
N LEU A 84 4.19 -0.49 -16.20
CA LEU A 84 5.29 -0.91 -17.08
C LEU A 84 5.00 -0.61 -18.55
N LYS A 85 3.75 -0.79 -19.02
CA LYS A 85 3.40 -0.60 -20.44
C LYS A 85 3.55 0.83 -20.91
N THR A 86 3.24 1.81 -20.07
CA THR A 86 3.28 3.24 -20.43
C THR A 86 4.69 3.70 -20.79
N PRO A 87 5.71 3.56 -19.93
CA PRO A 87 7.07 3.96 -20.27
C PRO A 87 7.67 3.13 -21.42
N ILE A 88 7.35 1.84 -21.52
CA ILE A 88 7.80 1.01 -22.66
C ILE A 88 7.24 1.56 -23.98
N ALA A 89 5.94 1.92 -24.00
CA ALA A 89 5.31 2.47 -25.21
C ALA A 89 5.90 3.86 -25.55
N SER A 90 6.22 4.68 -24.58
CA SER A 90 6.86 6.00 -24.76
C SER A 90 8.26 5.84 -25.33
N ILE A 91 9.11 5.02 -24.73
CA ILE A 91 10.47 4.73 -25.23
C ILE A 91 10.41 4.23 -26.67
N ARG A 92 9.53 3.29 -26.93
CA ARG A 92 9.34 2.73 -28.27
C ARG A 92 8.93 3.79 -29.30
N LEU A 93 8.00 4.68 -28.95
CA LEU A 93 7.54 5.77 -29.81
C LEU A 93 8.70 6.71 -30.19
N TYR A 94 9.53 7.11 -29.21
CA TYR A 94 10.67 7.99 -29.48
C TYR A 94 11.74 7.29 -30.33
N LEU A 95 12.02 6.01 -30.08
CA LEU A 95 12.94 5.22 -30.90
C LEU A 95 12.44 5.04 -32.34
N GLU A 96 11.15 4.73 -32.53
CA GLU A 96 10.53 4.62 -33.86
C GLU A 96 10.56 5.98 -34.59
N THR A 97 10.34 7.08 -33.86
CA THR A 97 10.42 8.45 -34.42
C THR A 97 11.84 8.79 -34.88
N LEU A 98 12.84 8.49 -34.05
CA LEU A 98 14.26 8.72 -34.39
C LEU A 98 14.73 7.86 -35.56
N LYS A 99 14.14 6.66 -35.73
CA LYS A 99 14.44 5.75 -36.85
C LYS A 99 13.77 6.19 -38.14
N ALA A 100 12.55 6.74 -38.08
CA ALA A 100 11.70 7.01 -39.23
C ALA A 100 12.02 8.36 -39.92
N ARG A 101 12.63 9.31 -39.21
CA ARG A 101 12.90 10.67 -39.73
C ARG A 101 14.11 11.31 -39.10
N GLU A 102 14.72 12.27 -39.80
CA GLU A 102 15.71 13.12 -39.22
C GLU A 102 15.07 14.08 -38.19
N VAL A 103 15.63 14.10 -36.99
CA VAL A 103 15.17 14.94 -35.88
C VAL A 103 16.24 15.97 -35.58
N PRO A 104 15.90 17.27 -35.43
CA PRO A 104 16.87 18.31 -35.08
C PRO A 104 17.64 17.94 -33.79
N PRO A 105 18.94 18.34 -33.68
CA PRO A 105 19.80 17.93 -32.57
C PRO A 105 19.21 18.25 -31.18
N GLU A 106 18.54 19.41 -31.04
CA GLU A 106 17.93 19.85 -29.79
C GLU A 106 16.78 18.93 -29.37
N ARG A 107 15.87 18.61 -30.31
CA ARG A 107 14.77 17.68 -30.04
C ARG A 107 15.24 16.24 -29.83
N ARG A 108 16.35 15.87 -30.47
CA ARG A 108 16.95 14.53 -30.26
C ARG A 108 17.44 14.38 -28.82
N ARG A 109 18.04 15.43 -28.25
CA ARG A 109 18.47 15.45 -26.85
C ARG A 109 17.27 15.33 -25.91
N GLU A 110 16.22 16.11 -26.16
CA GLU A 110 14.95 16.01 -25.40
C GLU A 110 14.36 14.59 -25.42
N PHE A 111 14.36 13.90 -26.57
CA PHE A 111 13.88 12.53 -26.69
C PHE A 111 14.74 11.56 -25.87
N TYR A 112 16.04 11.72 -25.85
CA TYR A 112 16.93 10.91 -25.01
C TYR A 112 16.65 11.14 -23.52
N ASP A 113 16.45 12.37 -23.08
CA ASP A 113 16.16 12.70 -21.70
C ASP A 113 14.81 12.07 -21.25
N ILE A 114 13.79 12.13 -22.10
CA ILE A 114 12.51 11.48 -21.82
C ILE A 114 12.67 9.95 -21.74
N MET A 115 13.38 9.33 -22.67
CA MET A 115 13.60 7.88 -22.68
C MET A 115 14.40 7.42 -21.45
N LEU A 116 15.38 8.21 -21.00
CA LEU A 116 16.11 7.93 -19.77
C LEU A 116 15.22 8.03 -18.54
N ALA A 117 14.38 9.06 -18.43
CA ALA A 117 13.42 9.21 -17.35
C ALA A 117 12.42 8.06 -17.31
N ASP A 118 11.92 7.62 -18.47
CA ASP A 118 11.01 6.47 -18.58
C ASP A 118 11.71 5.15 -18.19
N ASN A 119 12.98 4.98 -18.54
CA ASN A 119 13.79 3.82 -18.14
C ASN A 119 14.01 3.79 -16.61
N ASP A 120 14.32 4.93 -15.99
CA ASP A 120 14.47 5.05 -14.54
C ASP A 120 13.16 4.75 -13.81
N GLN A 121 12.02 5.15 -14.38
CA GLN A 121 10.70 4.80 -13.84
C GLN A 121 10.43 3.30 -13.93
N LEU A 122 10.82 2.63 -15.03
CA LEU A 122 10.72 1.17 -15.17
C LEU A 122 11.53 0.47 -14.08
N LEU A 123 12.80 0.86 -13.92
CA LEU A 123 13.70 0.28 -12.92
C LEU A 123 13.11 0.43 -11.51
N HIS A 124 12.64 1.62 -11.16
CA HIS A 124 11.99 1.89 -9.87
C HIS A 124 10.76 0.99 -9.65
N THR A 125 9.91 0.82 -10.66
CA THR A 125 8.73 -0.04 -10.57
C THR A 125 9.10 -1.50 -10.35
N VAL A 126 10.11 -2.02 -11.06
CA VAL A 126 10.63 -3.39 -10.90
C VAL A 126 11.21 -3.58 -9.51
N GLU A 127 12.02 -2.65 -9.02
CA GLU A 127 12.57 -2.71 -7.66
C GLU A 127 11.49 -2.72 -6.58
N GLN A 128 10.45 -1.89 -6.71
CA GLN A 128 9.31 -1.90 -5.78
C GLN A 128 8.61 -3.27 -5.74
N VAL A 129 8.39 -3.90 -6.90
CA VAL A 129 7.78 -5.24 -7.00
C VAL A 129 8.65 -6.29 -6.33
N LEU A 130 9.96 -6.29 -6.60
CA LEU A 130 10.93 -7.22 -6.02
C LEU A 130 11.05 -7.03 -4.50
N ARG A 131 11.13 -5.80 -4.02
CA ARG A 131 11.14 -5.49 -2.57
C ARG A 131 9.86 -5.96 -1.90
N ALA A 132 8.69 -5.69 -2.47
CA ALA A 132 7.42 -6.15 -1.91
C ALA A 132 7.30 -7.68 -1.88
N GLY A 133 7.91 -8.39 -2.84
CA GLY A 133 7.98 -9.86 -2.86
C GLY A 133 8.93 -10.43 -1.82
N SER A 134 10.10 -9.80 -1.64
CA SER A 134 11.12 -10.28 -0.71
C SER A 134 10.78 -10.05 0.76
N LEU A 135 9.96 -9.04 1.08
CA LEU A 135 9.51 -8.75 2.45
C LEU A 135 8.64 -9.86 3.05
N ASP A 136 7.91 -10.63 2.22
CA ASP A 136 7.09 -11.77 2.66
C ASP A 136 7.93 -13.01 3.04
N HIS A 137 9.12 -13.18 2.43
CA HIS A 137 9.90 -14.42 2.54
C HIS A 137 11.17 -14.27 3.39
N ARG A 138 11.67 -13.06 3.58
CA ARG A 138 12.92 -12.84 4.33
C ARG A 138 12.66 -12.47 5.78
N ARG A 139 12.59 -13.47 6.66
CA ARG A 139 13.09 -13.34 8.05
C ARG A 139 14.63 -13.22 8.08
N GLY A 140 15.26 -12.88 6.95
CA GLY A 140 16.70 -12.85 6.75
C GLY A 140 17.33 -11.62 7.40
N TYR A 141 18.52 -11.84 7.89
CA TYR A 141 19.47 -10.94 8.53
C TYR A 141 19.42 -9.51 7.98
N LEU A 142 18.94 -8.58 8.82
CA LEU A 142 19.17 -7.15 8.63
C LEU A 142 20.65 -6.91 8.95
N HIS A 143 21.40 -6.29 8.06
CA HIS A 143 22.59 -5.56 8.45
C HIS A 143 22.11 -4.37 9.27
N LYS A 144 22.04 -4.57 10.58
CA LYS A 144 21.62 -3.50 11.50
C LYS A 144 22.86 -2.81 12.01
N ASP A 145 23.10 -1.62 11.47
CA ASP A 145 24.11 -0.71 11.96
C ASP A 145 23.48 0.40 12.83
N ARG A 146 24.28 1.01 13.68
CA ARG A 146 23.88 2.24 14.37
C ARG A 146 23.91 3.40 13.37
N LEU A 147 22.77 4.01 13.14
CA LEU A 147 22.58 5.05 12.12
C LEU A 147 22.09 6.35 12.78
N ASP A 148 22.69 7.48 12.40
CA ASP A 148 22.10 8.79 12.63
C ASP A 148 20.88 8.96 11.70
N LEU A 149 19.70 8.79 12.28
CA LEU A 149 18.45 8.83 11.49
C LEU A 149 18.19 10.24 10.94
N ALA A 150 18.50 11.30 11.70
CA ALA A 150 18.30 12.66 11.25
C ALA A 150 19.17 12.98 10.04
N ASP A 151 20.43 12.55 10.05
CA ASP A 151 21.35 12.73 8.93
C ASP A 151 20.87 11.96 7.67
N LEU A 152 20.47 10.71 7.84
CA LEU A 152 19.91 9.89 6.74
C LEU A 152 18.69 10.57 6.11
N ILE A 153 17.74 11.07 6.92
CA ILE A 153 16.51 11.71 6.42
C ILE A 153 16.83 13.03 5.73
N ARG A 154 17.76 13.83 6.27
CA ARG A 154 18.23 15.05 5.63
C ARG A 154 18.81 14.76 4.25
N GLN A 155 19.68 13.75 4.11
CA GLN A 155 20.23 13.31 2.82
C GLN A 155 19.11 12.90 1.85
N CYS A 156 18.13 12.11 2.30
CA CYS A 156 16.99 11.72 1.47
C CYS A 156 16.16 12.92 1.00
N THR A 157 15.97 13.92 1.87
CA THR A 157 15.22 15.14 1.55
C THR A 157 15.96 15.99 0.52
N GLN A 158 17.29 16.13 0.65
CA GLN A 158 18.14 16.83 -0.32
C GLN A 158 18.13 16.14 -1.69
N LEU A 159 18.22 14.80 -1.69
CA LEU A 159 18.14 14.02 -2.94
C LEU A 159 16.77 14.19 -3.62
N ALA A 160 15.68 14.21 -2.85
CA ALA A 160 14.35 14.47 -3.39
C ALA A 160 14.22 15.88 -3.96
N ARG A 161 14.73 16.91 -3.28
CA ARG A 161 14.78 18.29 -3.82
C ARG A 161 15.48 18.33 -5.18
N SER A 162 16.67 17.72 -5.28
CA SER A 162 17.43 17.66 -6.53
C SER A 162 16.68 16.93 -7.63
N ARG A 163 16.11 15.76 -7.33
CA ARG A 163 15.41 14.90 -8.30
C ARG A 163 14.15 15.56 -8.87
N TYR A 164 13.38 16.26 -8.03
CA TYR A 164 12.12 16.89 -8.41
C TYR A 164 12.27 18.39 -8.71
N HIS A 165 13.50 18.93 -8.71
CA HIS A 165 13.80 20.35 -8.91
C HIS A 165 12.99 21.27 -7.96
N LEU A 166 12.89 20.88 -6.70
CA LEU A 166 12.15 21.61 -5.68
C LEU A 166 13.09 22.52 -4.88
N ASP A 167 12.56 23.68 -4.49
CA ASP A 167 13.22 24.60 -3.58
C ASP A 167 12.95 24.24 -2.10
N GLU A 168 13.56 25.01 -1.18
CA GLU A 168 13.36 24.80 0.25
C GLU A 168 11.98 25.18 0.77
N HIS A 169 11.24 25.99 0.03
CA HIS A 169 9.87 26.37 0.39
C HIS A 169 8.89 25.25 0.03
N SER A 170 9.13 24.55 -1.07
CA SER A 170 8.32 23.45 -1.55
C SER A 170 8.54 22.16 -0.75
N LEU A 171 9.79 21.89 -0.34
CA LEU A 171 10.12 20.72 0.49
C LEU A 171 11.00 21.16 1.66
N ARG A 172 10.39 21.34 2.83
CA ARG A 172 11.07 21.76 4.06
C ARG A 172 11.59 20.59 4.88
N TYR A 173 12.73 20.81 5.53
CA TYR A 173 13.28 19.86 6.49
C TYR A 173 13.55 20.59 7.79
N GLU A 174 13.05 20.05 8.91
CA GLU A 174 13.17 20.64 10.25
C GLU A 174 13.62 19.57 11.25
N GLU A 175 14.60 19.91 12.09
CA GLU A 175 15.06 19.09 13.21
C GLU A 175 14.66 19.75 14.54
N ASN A 176 13.82 19.07 15.31
CA ASN A 176 13.42 19.47 16.64
C ASN A 176 14.00 18.47 17.68
N LEU A 177 15.34 18.43 17.73
CA LEU A 177 16.08 17.51 18.59
C LEU A 177 16.61 18.27 19.79
N THR A 178 16.21 17.84 20.99
CA THR A 178 16.78 18.32 22.26
C THR A 178 17.74 17.28 22.80
N GLY A 179 19.06 17.57 22.83
CA GLY A 179 20.09 16.66 23.35
C GLY A 179 20.88 15.92 22.27
N GLU A 180 21.25 14.67 22.54
CA GLU A 180 22.04 13.85 21.63
C GLU A 180 21.24 13.45 20.39
N ARG A 181 21.94 13.27 19.25
CA ARG A 181 21.32 12.84 18.02
C ARG A 181 20.75 11.43 18.14
N PRO A 182 19.51 11.20 17.66
CA PRO A 182 18.85 9.92 17.80
C PRO A 182 19.54 8.87 16.92
N MET A 183 20.24 7.95 17.56
CA MET A 183 20.80 6.78 16.89
C MET A 183 19.76 5.67 16.87
N VAL A 184 19.56 5.04 15.71
CA VAL A 184 18.66 3.89 15.54
C VAL A 184 19.44 2.69 15.05
N LEU A 185 19.02 1.48 15.42
CA LEU A 185 19.58 0.25 14.90
C LEU A 185 18.81 -0.19 13.65
N GLY A 186 19.41 -0.08 12.47
CA GLY A 186 18.70 -0.35 11.24
C GLY A 186 19.56 -0.55 10.00
N ASP A 187 18.90 -0.91 8.92
CA ASP A 187 19.48 -1.01 7.57
C ASP A 187 19.26 0.33 6.85
N ALA A 188 20.37 1.00 6.51
CA ALA A 188 20.33 2.33 5.88
C ALA A 188 19.59 2.31 4.55
N GLU A 189 19.79 1.27 3.72
CA GLU A 189 19.15 1.17 2.40
C GLU A 189 17.63 0.92 2.51
N GLU A 190 17.22 0.12 3.48
CA GLU A 190 15.79 -0.08 3.75
C GLU A 190 15.14 1.23 4.25
N LEU A 191 15.79 1.97 5.16
CA LEU A 191 15.27 3.25 5.66
C LEU A 191 15.31 4.36 4.59
N ARG A 192 16.31 4.40 3.72
CA ARG A 192 16.30 5.28 2.53
C ARG A 192 15.12 4.99 1.62
N ALA A 193 14.83 3.71 1.38
CA ALA A 193 13.67 3.32 0.57
C ALA A 193 12.33 3.72 1.23
N VAL A 194 12.23 3.68 2.56
CA VAL A 194 11.06 4.20 3.30
C VAL A 194 10.88 5.68 3.02
N MET A 195 11.93 6.47 3.19
CA MET A 195 11.87 7.92 2.96
C MET A 195 11.55 8.26 1.51
N ALA A 196 12.18 7.58 0.55
CA ALA A 196 11.87 7.76 -0.88
C ALA A 196 10.38 7.52 -1.16
N ASN A 197 9.79 6.43 -0.65
CA ASN A 197 8.36 6.14 -0.84
C ASN A 197 7.44 7.19 -0.21
N LEU A 198 7.78 7.75 0.95
CA LEU A 198 6.99 8.80 1.59
C LEU A 198 7.10 10.13 0.86
N LEU A 199 8.33 10.54 0.49
CA LEU A 199 8.57 11.78 -0.23
C LEU A 199 7.96 11.75 -1.63
N ASP A 200 8.12 10.65 -2.37
CA ASP A 200 7.49 10.46 -3.68
C ASP A 200 5.96 10.56 -3.59
N ASN A 201 5.34 9.97 -2.56
CA ASN A 201 3.91 10.09 -2.33
C ASN A 201 3.51 11.53 -2.00
N ALA A 202 4.19 12.18 -1.05
CA ALA A 202 3.88 13.55 -0.65
C ALA A 202 3.94 14.53 -1.83
N ILE A 203 4.98 14.43 -2.68
CA ILE A 203 5.15 15.26 -3.88
C ILE A 203 4.06 14.93 -4.91
N LYS A 204 3.84 13.66 -5.19
CA LYS A 204 2.92 13.18 -6.21
C LYS A 204 1.45 13.52 -5.94
N TYR A 205 1.04 13.52 -4.68
CA TYR A 205 -0.32 13.83 -4.27
C TYR A 205 -0.54 15.32 -3.96
N SER A 206 0.51 16.16 -3.96
CA SER A 206 0.42 17.62 -3.79
C SER A 206 0.05 18.39 -5.06
N PHE A 207 -0.01 17.74 -6.24
CA PHE A 207 -0.29 18.38 -7.54
C PHE A 207 0.60 19.58 -7.90
N GLN A 208 -0.01 20.75 -8.21
CA GLN A 208 0.71 21.91 -8.76
C GLN A 208 1.45 22.74 -7.71
N ASP A 209 0.97 22.76 -6.46
CA ASP A 209 1.58 23.51 -5.36
C ASP A 209 2.18 22.54 -4.35
N VAL A 210 3.41 22.10 -4.64
CA VAL A 210 4.12 21.16 -3.77
C VAL A 210 4.52 21.84 -2.48
N LYS A 211 3.85 21.48 -1.38
CA LYS A 211 4.19 21.90 -0.01
C LYS A 211 4.32 20.67 0.86
N VAL A 212 5.55 20.27 1.06
CA VAL A 212 5.91 19.10 1.86
C VAL A 212 6.82 19.52 2.99
N SER A 213 6.57 19.05 4.20
CA SER A 213 7.47 19.22 5.34
C SER A 213 7.88 17.88 5.91
N VAL A 214 9.15 17.77 6.26
CA VAL A 214 9.75 16.63 6.95
C VAL A 214 10.28 17.12 8.27
N GLU A 215 9.73 16.61 9.35
CA GLU A 215 10.12 16.94 10.72
C GLU A 215 10.70 15.71 11.40
N VAL A 216 11.86 15.88 12.06
CA VAL A 216 12.48 14.86 12.91
C VAL A 216 12.52 15.38 14.32
N SER A 217 11.92 14.65 15.26
CA SER A 217 11.89 15.00 16.67
C SER A 217 12.19 13.80 17.55
N ALA A 218 12.83 14.03 18.69
CA ALA A 218 13.03 13.01 19.71
C ALA A 218 11.91 13.11 20.76
N THR A 219 11.45 11.97 21.25
CA THR A 219 10.48 11.89 22.35
C THR A 219 11.19 11.45 23.64
N ASP A 220 10.63 11.81 24.79
CA ASP A 220 11.16 11.41 26.12
C ASP A 220 11.15 9.88 26.32
N SER A 221 10.46 9.13 25.45
CA SER A 221 10.29 7.68 25.50
C SER A 221 11.39 6.88 24.78
N GLN A 222 12.56 7.46 24.53
CA GLN A 222 13.63 6.83 23.74
C GLN A 222 13.16 6.39 22.34
N GLU A 223 12.29 7.16 21.74
CA GLU A 223 11.83 6.98 20.37
C GLU A 223 12.13 8.24 19.56
N VAL A 224 12.50 8.05 18.31
CA VAL A 224 12.57 9.13 17.32
C VAL A 224 11.30 9.11 16.47
N LEU A 225 10.76 10.28 16.26
CA LEU A 225 9.56 10.51 15.47
C LEU A 225 9.93 11.25 14.19
N VAL A 226 9.51 10.70 13.07
CA VAL A 226 9.66 11.31 11.75
C VAL A 226 8.27 11.57 11.18
N LYS A 227 7.98 12.82 10.87
CA LYS A 227 6.70 13.25 10.33
C LYS A 227 6.90 13.83 8.94
N VAL A 228 6.21 13.26 7.95
CA VAL A 228 6.17 13.76 6.57
C VAL A 228 4.75 14.25 6.31
N CYS A 229 4.60 15.56 6.11
CA CYS A 229 3.30 16.18 5.83
C CYS A 229 3.27 16.70 4.40
N ASP A 230 2.11 16.57 3.76
CA ASP A 230 1.79 17.19 2.48
C ASP A 230 0.50 18.01 2.59
N SER A 231 0.35 18.99 1.69
CA SER A 231 -0.89 19.78 1.52
C SER A 231 -1.74 19.29 0.34
N GLY A 232 -1.66 18.00 0.04
CA GLY A 232 -2.28 17.40 -1.13
C GLY A 232 -3.75 16.99 -0.95
N LEU A 233 -4.15 15.95 -1.68
CA LEU A 233 -5.52 15.42 -1.75
C LEU A 233 -6.11 14.98 -0.42
N GLY A 234 -5.28 14.69 0.58
CA GLY A 234 -5.74 14.11 1.83
C GLY A 234 -6.24 12.66 1.70
N ILE A 235 -6.63 12.09 2.82
CA ILE A 235 -7.07 10.70 2.94
C ILE A 235 -8.37 10.65 3.73
N PRO A 236 -9.46 10.04 3.21
CA PRO A 236 -10.69 9.82 3.98
C PRO A 236 -10.42 9.01 5.24
N GLY A 237 -11.07 9.35 6.36
CA GLY A 237 -10.79 8.76 7.67
C GLY A 237 -10.92 7.22 7.74
N ASP A 238 -11.90 6.66 7.02
CA ASP A 238 -12.11 5.21 6.92
C ASP A 238 -11.01 4.49 6.11
N GLN A 239 -10.20 5.23 5.35
CA GLN A 239 -9.11 4.71 4.51
C GLN A 239 -7.73 4.78 5.17
N LEU A 240 -7.54 5.56 6.24
CA LEU A 240 -6.24 5.79 6.91
C LEU A 240 -5.49 4.50 7.30
N LYS A 241 -6.22 3.48 7.76
CA LYS A 241 -5.63 2.17 8.08
C LYS A 241 -5.42 1.30 6.83
N ARG A 242 -6.19 1.56 5.77
CA ARG A 242 -6.21 0.74 4.55
C ARG A 242 -5.10 1.11 3.57
N VAL A 243 -4.63 2.37 3.58
CA VAL A 243 -3.55 2.85 2.68
C VAL A 243 -2.24 2.08 2.83
N PHE A 244 -2.03 1.41 3.97
CA PHE A 244 -0.86 0.55 4.22
C PHE A 244 -1.06 -0.91 3.78
N LYS A 245 -2.23 -1.27 3.22
CA LYS A 245 -2.44 -2.62 2.69
C LYS A 245 -1.76 -2.74 1.33
N ARG A 246 -1.22 -3.92 1.08
CA ARG A 246 -0.60 -4.26 -0.20
C ARG A 246 -1.57 -4.03 -1.36
N PHE A 247 -1.11 -3.33 -2.41
CA PHE A 247 -1.88 -3.00 -3.62
C PHE A 247 -3.12 -2.12 -3.40
N TYR A 248 -3.25 -1.54 -2.20
CA TYR A 248 -4.38 -0.69 -1.91
C TYR A 248 -4.17 0.72 -2.45
N ARG A 249 -5.21 1.23 -3.09
CA ARG A 249 -5.32 2.62 -3.52
C ARG A 249 -6.70 3.13 -3.09
N VAL A 250 -6.76 4.37 -2.64
CA VAL A 250 -8.04 5.01 -2.28
C VAL A 250 -8.89 5.12 -3.55
N PRO A 251 -10.16 4.65 -3.56
CA PRO A 251 -11.04 4.82 -4.72
C PRO A 251 -11.43 6.30 -4.87
N GLY A 252 -11.38 6.84 -6.09
CA GLY A 252 -11.79 8.23 -6.35
C GLY A 252 -11.53 8.65 -7.79
N ARG A 253 -12.26 9.66 -8.28
CA ARG A 253 -12.18 10.12 -9.67
C ARG A 253 -10.84 10.75 -10.02
N ASP A 254 -10.27 11.54 -9.13
CA ASP A 254 -9.01 12.26 -9.38
C ASP A 254 -7.78 11.35 -9.21
N LEU A 255 -7.91 10.25 -8.48
CA LEU A 255 -6.83 9.30 -8.20
C LEU A 255 -6.53 8.37 -9.37
N THR A 256 -7.42 8.27 -10.36
CA THR A 256 -7.17 7.48 -11.58
C THR A 256 -6.08 8.10 -12.45
N ARG A 257 -5.86 9.42 -12.35
CA ARG A 257 -4.80 10.13 -13.08
C ARG A 257 -3.43 9.99 -12.43
N ILE A 258 -3.37 9.68 -11.14
CA ILE A 258 -2.11 9.51 -10.41
C ILE A 258 -1.64 8.06 -10.58
N LYS A 259 -0.51 7.86 -11.27
CA LYS A 259 0.08 6.55 -11.50
C LYS A 259 0.64 5.96 -10.20
N GLY A 260 0.57 4.62 -10.02
CA GLY A 260 1.21 3.95 -8.89
C GLY A 260 0.71 2.53 -8.62
N THR A 261 1.61 1.70 -8.12
CA THR A 261 1.42 0.27 -7.87
C THR A 261 0.62 -0.05 -6.59
N GLY A 262 0.48 0.93 -5.68
CA GLY A 262 -0.06 0.70 -4.33
C GLY A 262 0.86 -0.13 -3.41
N LEU A 263 2.17 -0.16 -3.71
CA LEU A 263 3.17 -0.88 -2.93
C LEU A 263 3.95 0.02 -1.97
N GLY A 264 4.10 1.31 -2.27
CA GLY A 264 4.99 2.20 -1.52
C GLY A 264 4.70 2.22 -0.02
N LEU A 265 3.45 2.50 0.39
CA LEU A 265 3.08 2.54 1.81
C LEU A 265 3.08 1.16 2.49
N PHE A 266 2.81 0.09 1.74
CA PHE A 266 2.99 -1.27 2.26
C PHE A 266 4.46 -1.56 2.57
N ILE A 267 5.40 -1.17 1.69
CA ILE A 267 6.84 -1.29 1.92
C ILE A 267 7.24 -0.48 3.16
N VAL A 268 6.81 0.78 3.26
CA VAL A 268 7.03 1.64 4.44
C VAL A 268 6.63 0.92 5.72
N ARG A 269 5.40 0.42 5.80
CA ARG A 269 4.92 -0.28 7.00
C ARG A 269 5.69 -1.54 7.31
N SER A 270 6.04 -2.32 6.29
CA SER A 270 6.75 -3.59 6.46
C SER A 270 8.17 -3.37 6.94
N VAL A 271 8.89 -2.40 6.36
CA VAL A 271 10.26 -2.05 6.76
C VAL A 271 10.28 -1.46 8.17
N ILE A 272 9.42 -0.48 8.47
CA ILE A 272 9.37 0.13 9.80
C ILE A 272 9.05 -0.90 10.89
N LYS A 273 8.11 -1.82 10.63
CA LYS A 273 7.80 -2.92 11.55
C LYS A 273 9.00 -3.86 11.76
N LYS A 274 9.79 -4.14 10.70
CA LYS A 274 11.01 -4.97 10.77
C LYS A 274 12.10 -4.31 11.62
N HIS A 275 12.10 -2.97 11.67
CA HIS A 275 12.99 -2.17 12.52
C HIS A 275 12.45 -1.95 13.95
N GLY A 276 11.37 -2.63 14.34
CA GLY A 276 10.77 -2.50 15.68
C GLY A 276 9.91 -1.26 15.87
N GLY A 277 9.70 -0.48 14.82
CA GLY A 277 8.96 0.77 14.84
C GLY A 277 7.48 0.64 14.47
N ARG A 278 6.83 1.79 14.39
CA ARG A 278 5.43 1.93 14.01
C ARG A 278 5.27 3.03 12.97
N VAL A 279 4.26 2.90 12.10
CA VAL A 279 3.87 3.95 11.16
C VAL A 279 2.36 4.13 11.19
N ARG A 280 1.93 5.39 11.14
CA ARG A 280 0.52 5.77 11.01
C ARG A 280 0.35 6.90 10.00
N ALA A 281 -0.86 7.04 9.50
CA ALA A 281 -1.29 8.15 8.65
C ALA A 281 -2.36 8.95 9.38
N GLU A 282 -2.31 10.26 9.22
CA GLU A 282 -3.29 11.22 9.72
C GLU A 282 -3.71 12.13 8.57
N SER A 283 -4.97 12.49 8.52
CA SER A 283 -5.52 13.46 7.57
C SER A 283 -6.85 13.99 8.11
N ALA A 284 -7.12 15.26 7.90
CA ALA A 284 -8.41 15.87 8.25
C ALA A 284 -9.50 15.57 7.20
N GLY A 285 -9.15 14.89 6.09
CA GLY A 285 -10.06 14.54 5.02
C GLY A 285 -9.57 14.98 3.64
N GLU A 286 -10.45 14.86 2.65
CA GLU A 286 -10.15 15.22 1.27
C GLU A 286 -9.81 16.71 1.14
N GLY A 287 -8.75 17.01 0.39
CA GLY A 287 -8.25 18.37 0.15
C GLY A 287 -7.51 19.00 1.34
N GLN A 288 -7.33 18.28 2.46
CA GLN A 288 -6.70 18.80 3.67
C GLN A 288 -5.27 18.28 3.89
N GLY A 289 -4.69 17.67 2.87
CA GLY A 289 -3.37 17.05 2.96
C GLY A 289 -3.34 15.82 3.85
N SER A 290 -2.15 15.24 4.00
CA SER A 290 -1.92 14.10 4.88
C SER A 290 -0.58 14.20 5.62
N ALA A 291 -0.48 13.48 6.72
CA ALA A 291 0.73 13.33 7.50
C ALA A 291 1.02 11.84 7.71
N PHE A 292 2.24 11.42 7.39
CA PHE A 292 2.75 10.09 7.69
C PHE A 292 3.75 10.18 8.82
N ILE A 293 3.50 9.45 9.89
CA ILE A 293 4.28 9.54 11.13
C ILE A 293 4.93 8.17 11.38
N ILE A 294 6.25 8.18 11.41
CA ILE A 294 7.09 7.03 11.75
C ILE A 294 7.60 7.19 13.17
N GLN A 295 7.60 6.10 13.93
CA GLN A 295 8.23 6.01 15.25
C GLN A 295 9.23 4.86 15.23
N LEU A 296 10.47 5.11 15.60
CA LEU A 296 11.54 4.12 15.69
C LEU A 296 12.20 4.19 17.07
N PRO A 297 12.53 3.04 17.68
CA PRO A 297 13.27 3.01 18.94
C PRO A 297 14.69 3.52 18.73
N THR A 298 15.18 4.35 19.67
CA THR A 298 16.60 4.76 19.73
C THR A 298 17.43 3.75 20.50
N THR A 299 18.75 3.78 20.28
CA THR A 299 19.72 2.87 20.94
C THR A 299 20.64 3.63 21.85
#